data_2cbc03d2b85f178badac022105506918
#
_entry.id   2cbc03d2b85f178badac022105506918
#
_cell.length_a   1.000
_cell.length_b   1.000
_cell.length_c   1.000
_cell.angle_alpha   90.00
_cell.angle_beta   90.00
_cell.angle_gamma   90.00
#
_symmetry.space_group_name_H-M   'P 1'
#
loop_
_entity.id
_entity.type
_entity.pdbx_description
1 polymer ?
#
loop_
_entity_poly.entity_id
_entity_poly.type
_entity_poly.pdbx_seq_one_letter_code
_entity_poly.pdbx_strand_id
1 'polypeptide(L)'
;MNLESKGVRLVALASLFGLAAISSVRADVPTDLRLDLVAMSRLPTQAQRTSALSNLLPRWVAVDLDTARLTVENWPDESARPMLLGETAWYWGERDVRAALDWAKGLRLENERYAAVRSAIRRFPYEAAREARAEVLRLPAGKIRDKVAEQLVEEFHRGREAAEWCAAYPDAIVAPILVRKVTRSWILTAFVKDANLNAESELIEEWAFELSDIRLREAAFAGALDGFCRLIYYPRPCREPQPIRRLLRYIDDGVLREQLTSEINEAWQKKFPDDVGNPTTVRK
;
A
#
# COMPACT_ATOMS: atom_id res chain seq x y z
N MET A 1 44.78 14.42 -18.44
CA MET A 1 43.59 15.31 -18.52
C MET A 1 42.67 14.88 -17.38
N ASN A 2 42.58 15.73 -16.36
CA ASN A 2 42.15 15.39 -14.99
C ASN A 2 40.64 15.06 -14.89
N LEU A 3 40.28 13.81 -14.63
CA LEU A 3 38.93 13.38 -14.29
C LEU A 3 38.47 13.78 -12.86
N GLU A 4 39.43 14.07 -11.97
CA GLU A 4 39.15 14.49 -10.59
C GLU A 4 38.51 15.89 -10.46
N SER A 5 38.75 16.78 -11.41
CA SER A 5 38.20 18.17 -11.33
C SER A 5 36.70 18.23 -11.64
N LYS A 6 36.12 17.25 -12.33
CA LYS A 6 34.68 17.23 -12.64
C LYS A 6 33.82 16.71 -11.47
N GLY A 7 34.34 15.76 -10.70
CA GLY A 7 33.62 15.23 -9.54
C GLY A 7 33.47 16.27 -8.41
N VAL A 8 34.51 17.03 -8.15
CA VAL A 8 34.52 18.08 -7.09
C VAL A 8 33.58 19.23 -7.45
N ARG A 9 33.46 19.60 -8.72
CA ARG A 9 32.54 20.68 -9.17
C ARG A 9 31.07 20.25 -9.10
N LEU A 10 30.75 18.98 -9.33
CA LEU A 10 29.36 18.45 -9.22
C LEU A 10 28.89 18.39 -7.75
N VAL A 11 29.79 17.99 -6.82
CA VAL A 11 29.49 17.97 -5.39
C VAL A 11 29.34 19.38 -4.82
N ALA A 12 30.13 20.33 -5.27
CA ALA A 12 30.03 21.74 -4.88
C ALA A 12 28.76 22.41 -5.40
N LEU A 13 28.31 22.09 -6.62
CA LEU A 13 27.04 22.58 -7.17
C LEU A 13 25.83 21.95 -6.45
N ALA A 14 25.84 20.67 -6.12
CA ALA A 14 24.78 20.02 -5.36
C ALA A 14 24.62 20.59 -3.94
N SER A 15 25.73 20.96 -3.28
CA SER A 15 25.69 21.62 -1.98
C SER A 15 25.20 23.07 -2.07
N LEU A 16 25.46 23.78 -3.19
CA LEU A 16 24.97 25.13 -3.43
C LEU A 16 23.45 25.17 -3.71
N PHE A 17 22.89 24.16 -4.38
CA PHE A 17 21.45 24.07 -4.61
C PHE A 17 20.66 23.83 -3.30
N GLY A 18 21.15 22.99 -2.40
CA GLY A 18 20.56 22.80 -1.07
C GLY A 18 20.60 24.08 -0.23
N LEU A 19 21.68 24.85 -0.29
CA LEU A 19 21.83 26.13 0.41
C LEU A 19 20.96 27.25 -0.20
N ALA A 20 20.79 27.26 -1.52
CA ALA A 20 19.95 28.26 -2.20
C ALA A 20 18.46 28.08 -1.86
N ALA A 21 17.99 26.83 -1.78
CA ALA A 21 16.61 26.55 -1.37
C ALA A 21 16.32 26.94 0.09
N ILE A 22 17.28 26.72 1.00
CA ILE A 22 17.16 27.13 2.40
C ILE A 22 17.21 28.66 2.58
N SER A 23 17.94 29.36 1.74
CA SER A 23 17.98 30.84 1.78
C SER A 23 16.69 31.51 1.31
N SER A 24 15.81 30.77 0.59
CA SER A 24 14.49 31.22 0.14
C SER A 24 13.36 30.95 1.15
N VAL A 25 13.67 30.36 2.30
CA VAL A 25 12.68 30.13 3.37
C VAL A 25 12.03 31.40 3.80
N ARG A 26 10.71 31.50 3.77
CA ARG A 26 9.92 32.67 4.06
C ARG A 26 10.23 33.27 5.45
N ALA A 27 10.02 34.56 5.59
CA ALA A 27 10.32 35.28 6.83
C ALA A 27 9.45 34.88 8.01
N ASP A 28 8.28 34.31 7.73
CA ASP A 28 7.28 33.84 8.72
C ASP A 28 7.54 32.41 9.23
N VAL A 29 8.55 31.71 8.66
CA VAL A 29 8.94 30.39 9.18
C VAL A 29 9.57 30.54 10.57
N PRO A 30 9.16 29.72 11.57
CA PRO A 30 9.70 29.76 12.92
C PRO A 30 11.23 29.72 12.96
N THR A 31 11.82 30.52 13.81
CA THR A 31 13.31 30.69 13.89
C THR A 31 14.00 29.38 14.20
N ASP A 32 13.42 28.54 15.07
CA ASP A 32 13.94 27.22 15.41
C ASP A 32 13.98 26.28 14.20
N LEU A 33 12.92 26.24 13.38
CA LEU A 33 12.89 25.44 12.15
C LEU A 33 13.94 25.91 11.14
N ARG A 34 14.14 27.23 11.01
CA ARG A 34 15.21 27.74 10.14
C ARG A 34 16.60 27.35 10.62
N LEU A 35 16.85 27.40 11.94
CA LEU A 35 18.10 26.93 12.51
C LEU A 35 18.33 25.45 12.27
N ASP A 36 17.31 24.63 12.42
CA ASP A 36 17.36 23.20 12.14
C ASP A 36 17.67 22.91 10.66
N LEU A 37 17.06 23.65 9.71
CA LEU A 37 17.34 23.53 8.28
C LEU A 37 18.76 23.92 7.93
N VAL A 38 19.28 25.00 8.55
CA VAL A 38 20.68 25.41 8.40
C VAL A 38 21.63 24.38 9.00
N ALA A 39 21.32 23.84 10.18
CA ALA A 39 22.12 22.77 10.78
C ALA A 39 22.15 21.51 9.90
N MET A 40 20.99 21.08 9.35
CA MET A 40 20.89 19.99 8.40
C MET A 40 21.81 20.20 7.18
N SER A 41 21.82 21.39 6.60
CA SER A 41 22.64 21.67 5.40
C SER A 41 24.13 21.51 5.62
N ARG A 42 24.59 21.62 6.87
CA ARG A 42 26.00 21.53 7.27
C ARG A 42 26.44 20.13 7.60
N LEU A 43 25.49 19.13 7.60
CA LEU A 43 25.83 17.74 7.87
C LEU A 43 26.77 17.18 6.78
N PRO A 44 27.79 16.40 7.16
CA PRO A 44 28.88 16.04 6.27
C PRO A 44 28.46 15.11 5.14
N THR A 45 27.51 14.19 5.38
CA THR A 45 27.11 13.20 4.38
C THR A 45 25.70 13.45 3.85
N GLN A 46 25.46 13.05 2.59
CA GLN A 46 24.14 13.12 1.97
C GLN A 46 23.10 12.29 2.75
N ALA A 47 23.47 11.10 3.22
CA ALA A 47 22.59 10.24 4.00
C ALA A 47 22.14 10.92 5.31
N GLN A 48 23.06 11.59 6.01
CA GLN A 48 22.72 12.36 7.22
C GLN A 48 21.78 13.53 6.90
N ARG A 49 22.03 14.26 5.81
CA ARG A 49 21.14 15.35 5.36
C ARG A 49 19.76 14.83 5.00
N THR A 50 19.66 13.72 4.29
CA THR A 50 18.39 13.07 3.93
C THR A 50 17.60 12.67 5.18
N SER A 51 18.25 12.01 6.15
CA SER A 51 17.60 11.62 7.41
C SER A 51 17.14 12.83 8.23
N ALA A 52 17.94 13.88 8.30
CA ALA A 52 17.58 15.11 8.98
C ALA A 52 16.41 15.82 8.28
N LEU A 53 16.40 15.87 6.94
CA LEU A 53 15.28 16.43 6.17
C LEU A 53 13.97 15.66 6.42
N SER A 54 14.01 14.32 6.36
CA SER A 54 12.84 13.48 6.65
C SER A 54 12.22 13.82 8.03
N ASN A 55 13.06 14.01 9.05
CA ASN A 55 12.62 14.40 10.39
C ASN A 55 12.04 15.83 10.47
N LEU A 56 12.47 16.74 9.60
CA LEU A 56 12.00 18.12 9.56
C LEU A 56 10.76 18.33 8.69
N LEU A 57 10.52 17.44 7.70
CA LEU A 57 9.43 17.56 6.74
C LEU A 57 8.04 17.76 7.38
N PRO A 58 7.64 17.08 8.47
CA PRO A 58 6.33 17.30 9.07
C PRO A 58 6.09 18.75 9.47
N ARG A 59 7.11 19.35 10.10
CA ARG A 59 7.07 20.75 10.56
C ARG A 59 7.17 21.71 9.39
N TRP A 60 8.05 21.43 8.43
CA TRP A 60 8.28 22.30 7.29
C TRP A 60 7.08 22.36 6.35
N VAL A 61 6.52 21.22 5.98
CA VAL A 61 5.29 21.11 5.16
C VAL A 61 4.11 21.84 5.82
N ALA A 62 4.02 21.80 7.16
CA ALA A 62 2.96 22.49 7.90
C ALA A 62 3.07 24.02 7.81
N VAL A 63 4.28 24.57 7.69
CA VAL A 63 4.54 26.01 7.76
C VAL A 63 4.80 26.64 6.39
N ASP A 64 5.62 25.99 5.56
CA ASP A 64 6.02 26.49 4.24
C ASP A 64 6.10 25.32 3.25
N LEU A 65 4.91 24.87 2.81
CA LEU A 65 4.75 23.76 1.88
C LEU A 65 5.49 24.01 0.55
N ASP A 66 5.41 25.22 0.01
CA ASP A 66 5.98 25.51 -1.31
C ASP A 66 7.49 25.31 -1.32
N THR A 67 8.17 25.85 -0.31
CA THR A 67 9.64 25.72 -0.21
C THR A 67 10.04 24.29 0.16
N ALA A 68 9.30 23.60 1.03
CA ALA A 68 9.53 22.19 1.35
C ALA A 68 9.43 21.31 0.10
N ARG A 69 8.35 21.47 -0.67
CA ARG A 69 8.10 20.75 -1.91
C ARG A 69 9.21 20.96 -2.94
N LEU A 70 9.56 22.23 -3.23
CA LEU A 70 10.61 22.55 -4.20
C LEU A 70 11.98 21.98 -3.78
N THR A 71 12.28 21.98 -2.48
CA THR A 71 13.52 21.41 -1.96
C THR A 71 13.57 19.89 -2.18
N VAL A 72 12.49 19.20 -1.93
CA VAL A 72 12.42 17.74 -2.11
C VAL A 72 12.44 17.36 -3.60
N GLU A 73 11.72 18.10 -4.46
CA GLU A 73 11.72 17.88 -5.91
C GLU A 73 13.13 17.99 -6.51
N ASN A 74 13.96 18.88 -5.94
CA ASN A 74 15.34 19.11 -6.38
C ASN A 74 16.38 18.40 -5.49
N TRP A 75 15.96 17.45 -4.63
CA TRP A 75 16.90 16.75 -3.76
C TRP A 75 17.96 16.00 -4.55
N PRO A 76 19.26 16.21 -4.24
CA PRO A 76 20.34 15.69 -5.08
C PRO A 76 20.49 14.17 -5.06
N ASP A 77 20.02 13.50 -4.01
CA ASP A 77 20.04 12.06 -3.91
C ASP A 77 18.79 11.47 -4.57
N GLU A 78 18.95 11.03 -5.82
CA GLU A 78 17.86 10.44 -6.62
C GLU A 78 17.29 9.15 -6.01
N SER A 79 18.09 8.43 -5.23
CA SER A 79 17.64 7.19 -4.58
C SER A 79 16.73 7.47 -3.39
N ALA A 80 16.96 8.54 -2.68
CA ALA A 80 16.16 8.96 -1.52
C ALA A 80 14.97 9.84 -1.90
N ARG A 81 15.01 10.50 -3.06
CA ARG A 81 13.98 11.46 -3.47
C ARG A 81 12.57 10.88 -3.51
N PRO A 82 12.31 9.65 -4.01
CA PRO A 82 10.96 9.06 -3.97
C PRO A 82 10.40 8.94 -2.55
N MET A 83 11.23 8.57 -1.57
CA MET A 83 10.83 8.50 -0.16
C MET A 83 10.43 9.88 0.36
N LEU A 84 11.28 10.90 0.16
CA LEU A 84 11.01 12.26 0.62
C LEU A 84 9.76 12.87 -0.03
N LEU A 85 9.54 12.61 -1.34
CA LEU A 85 8.32 13.02 -2.04
C LEU A 85 7.08 12.32 -1.49
N GLY A 86 7.20 11.04 -1.16
CA GLY A 86 6.14 10.29 -0.49
C GLY A 86 5.80 10.87 0.88
N GLU A 87 6.80 11.18 1.70
CA GLU A 87 6.61 11.83 3.01
C GLU A 87 5.97 13.22 2.86
N THR A 88 6.42 14.02 1.89
CA THR A 88 5.84 15.33 1.60
C THR A 88 4.35 15.20 1.25
N ALA A 89 4.01 14.25 0.36
CA ALA A 89 2.62 13.96 0.00
C ALA A 89 1.79 13.50 1.21
N TRP A 90 2.39 12.69 2.08
CA TRP A 90 1.75 12.20 3.30
C TRP A 90 1.38 13.34 4.24
N TYR A 91 2.35 14.21 4.60
CA TYR A 91 2.11 15.33 5.52
C TYR A 91 1.23 16.42 4.91
N TRP A 92 1.35 16.68 3.60
CA TRP A 92 0.43 17.57 2.91
C TRP A 92 -1.00 17.02 2.90
N GLY A 93 -1.15 15.71 2.64
CA GLY A 93 -2.43 15.02 2.60
C GLY A 93 -3.21 15.08 3.92
N GLU A 94 -2.55 15.31 5.06
CA GLU A 94 -3.23 15.57 6.35
C GLU A 94 -4.11 16.83 6.32
N ARG A 95 -3.77 17.79 5.47
CA ARG A 95 -4.44 19.10 5.36
C ARG A 95 -5.30 19.19 4.12
N ASP A 96 -4.80 18.70 3.00
CA ASP A 96 -5.48 18.70 1.71
C ASP A 96 -5.01 17.52 0.85
N VAL A 97 -5.72 16.41 0.98
CA VAL A 97 -5.39 15.18 0.28
C VAL A 97 -5.52 15.32 -1.24
N ARG A 98 -6.47 16.16 -1.71
CA ARG A 98 -6.70 16.34 -3.16
C ARG A 98 -5.57 17.15 -3.78
N ALA A 99 -5.19 18.27 -3.15
CA ALA A 99 -4.07 19.07 -3.64
C ALA A 99 -2.74 18.28 -3.62
N ALA A 100 -2.49 17.48 -2.57
CA ALA A 100 -1.33 16.61 -2.49
C ALA A 100 -1.32 15.56 -3.61
N LEU A 101 -2.49 14.97 -3.92
CA LEU A 101 -2.64 13.98 -4.98
C LEU A 101 -2.45 14.60 -6.37
N ASP A 102 -3.00 15.79 -6.62
CA ASP A 102 -2.87 16.47 -7.90
C ASP A 102 -1.42 16.88 -8.18
N TRP A 103 -0.71 17.35 -7.17
CA TRP A 103 0.73 17.57 -7.25
C TRP A 103 1.49 16.27 -7.55
N ALA A 104 1.20 15.19 -6.80
CA ALA A 104 1.87 13.91 -6.96
C ALA A 104 1.71 13.34 -8.38
N LYS A 105 0.52 13.49 -8.98
CA LYS A 105 0.24 13.07 -10.39
C LYS A 105 1.13 13.82 -11.39
N GLY A 106 1.51 15.06 -11.09
CA GLY A 106 2.35 15.92 -11.94
C GLY A 106 3.84 15.59 -11.89
N LEU A 107 4.31 14.75 -10.97
CA LEU A 107 5.74 14.40 -10.85
C LEU A 107 6.24 13.67 -12.09
N ARG A 108 7.47 14.02 -12.51
CA ARG A 108 8.03 13.60 -13.79
C ARG A 108 8.42 12.13 -13.83
N LEU A 109 9.15 11.66 -12.80
CA LEU A 109 9.67 10.30 -12.76
C LEU A 109 8.63 9.32 -12.20
N GLU A 110 8.54 8.14 -12.80
CA GLU A 110 7.51 7.14 -12.46
C GLU A 110 7.61 6.68 -11.00
N ASN A 111 8.81 6.41 -10.52
CA ASN A 111 9.05 5.98 -9.14
C ASN A 111 8.71 7.06 -8.12
N GLU A 112 8.99 8.31 -8.42
CA GLU A 112 8.67 9.48 -7.60
C GLU A 112 7.15 9.69 -7.55
N ARG A 113 6.52 9.68 -8.73
CA ARG A 113 5.06 9.78 -8.87
C ARG A 113 4.36 8.67 -8.12
N TYR A 114 4.81 7.42 -8.25
CA TYR A 114 4.23 6.29 -7.53
C TYR A 114 4.32 6.48 -6.01
N ALA A 115 5.49 6.86 -5.49
CA ALA A 115 5.69 7.04 -4.05
C ALA A 115 4.78 8.16 -3.50
N ALA A 116 4.69 9.29 -4.18
CA ALA A 116 3.89 10.42 -3.75
C ALA A 116 2.37 10.14 -3.87
N VAL A 117 1.91 9.59 -5.00
CA VAL A 117 0.49 9.23 -5.22
C VAL A 117 0.04 8.20 -4.18
N ARG A 118 0.83 7.15 -3.95
CA ARG A 118 0.56 6.14 -2.95
C ARG A 118 0.38 6.76 -1.56
N SER A 119 1.30 7.65 -1.18
CA SER A 119 1.27 8.30 0.13
C SER A 119 0.09 9.24 0.29
N ALA A 120 -0.25 10.03 -0.74
CA ALA A 120 -1.43 10.90 -0.71
C ALA A 120 -2.73 10.10 -0.60
N ILE A 121 -2.89 9.02 -1.38
CA ILE A 121 -4.10 8.19 -1.35
C ILE A 121 -4.33 7.55 0.02
N ARG A 122 -3.27 7.16 0.72
CA ARG A 122 -3.35 6.60 2.06
C ARG A 122 -3.84 7.61 3.12
N ARG A 123 -3.85 8.89 2.80
CA ARG A 123 -4.35 9.95 3.70
C ARG A 123 -5.86 10.20 3.57
N PHE A 124 -6.54 9.58 2.62
CA PHE A 124 -7.98 9.61 2.64
C PHE A 124 -8.49 9.01 3.96
N PRO A 125 -9.43 9.68 4.64
CA PRO A 125 -10.05 9.10 5.82
C PRO A 125 -10.82 7.83 5.43
N TYR A 126 -10.96 6.91 6.37
CA TYR A 126 -11.63 5.62 6.12
C TYR A 126 -13.04 5.79 5.55
N GLU A 127 -13.76 6.80 6.03
CA GLU A 127 -15.10 7.16 5.58
C GLU A 127 -15.12 7.63 4.12
N ALA A 128 -14.00 8.12 3.62
CA ALA A 128 -13.83 8.55 2.23
C ALA A 128 -13.22 7.46 1.31
N ALA A 129 -13.25 6.20 1.72
CA ALA A 129 -12.71 5.08 0.93
C ALA A 129 -13.28 5.01 -0.49
N ARG A 130 -14.55 5.39 -0.67
CA ARG A 130 -15.19 5.48 -2.00
C ARG A 130 -14.55 6.57 -2.87
N GLU A 131 -14.19 7.71 -2.29
CA GLU A 131 -13.47 8.79 -2.99
C GLU A 131 -12.06 8.34 -3.36
N ALA A 132 -11.34 7.70 -2.44
CA ALA A 132 -10.01 7.16 -2.72
C ALA A 132 -10.02 6.18 -3.90
N ARG A 133 -11.02 5.29 -3.96
CA ARG A 133 -11.24 4.38 -5.10
C ARG A 133 -11.49 5.11 -6.41
N ALA A 134 -12.33 6.15 -6.37
CA ALA A 134 -12.62 6.97 -7.55
C ALA A 134 -11.36 7.69 -8.05
N GLU A 135 -10.52 8.21 -7.15
CA GLU A 135 -9.25 8.84 -7.52
C GLU A 135 -8.25 7.85 -8.15
N VAL A 136 -8.19 6.60 -7.65
CA VAL A 136 -7.37 5.56 -8.29
C VAL A 136 -7.80 5.33 -9.74
N LEU A 137 -9.11 5.24 -10.00
CA LEU A 137 -9.62 5.04 -11.37
C LEU A 137 -9.39 6.24 -12.29
N ARG A 138 -9.19 7.45 -11.76
CA ARG A 138 -8.82 8.64 -12.53
C ARG A 138 -7.33 8.68 -12.89
N LEU A 139 -6.50 7.87 -12.26
CA LEU A 139 -5.10 7.76 -12.66
C LEU A 139 -4.99 7.18 -14.07
N PRO A 140 -4.01 7.60 -14.87
CA PRO A 140 -3.75 6.99 -16.17
C PRO A 140 -3.60 5.48 -16.05
N ALA A 141 -4.19 4.74 -17.00
CA ALA A 141 -4.04 3.29 -17.05
C ALA A 141 -2.56 2.88 -17.08
N GLY A 142 -2.22 1.83 -16.33
CA GLY A 142 -0.88 1.29 -16.26
C GLY A 142 -0.39 1.02 -14.84
N LYS A 143 0.87 0.65 -14.76
CA LYS A 143 1.53 0.09 -13.56
C LYS A 143 1.36 0.90 -12.27
N ILE A 144 1.34 2.26 -12.36
CA ILE A 144 1.16 3.10 -11.17
C ILE A 144 -0.25 2.92 -10.62
N ARG A 145 -1.27 3.06 -11.48
CA ARG A 145 -2.67 2.88 -11.09
C ARG A 145 -2.89 1.51 -10.44
N ASP A 146 -2.38 0.46 -11.07
CA ASP A 146 -2.57 -0.92 -10.64
C ASP A 146 -1.90 -1.19 -9.28
N LYS A 147 -0.66 -0.75 -9.10
CA LYS A 147 0.04 -0.85 -7.80
C LYS A 147 -0.62 -0.04 -6.69
N VAL A 148 -1.14 1.15 -7.01
CA VAL A 148 -1.87 1.96 -6.04
C VAL A 148 -3.20 1.30 -5.68
N ALA A 149 -3.91 0.70 -6.66
CA ALA A 149 -5.12 -0.08 -6.42
C ALA A 149 -4.85 -1.26 -5.47
N GLU A 150 -3.77 -2.02 -5.71
CA GLU A 150 -3.38 -3.12 -4.84
C GLU A 150 -3.12 -2.68 -3.40
N GLN A 151 -2.40 -1.56 -3.21
CA GLN A 151 -2.12 -1.01 -1.90
C GLN A 151 -3.40 -0.51 -1.21
N LEU A 152 -4.27 0.15 -1.97
CA LEU A 152 -5.53 0.67 -1.45
C LEU A 152 -6.40 -0.46 -0.89
N VAL A 153 -6.47 -1.60 -1.59
CA VAL A 153 -7.21 -2.79 -1.14
C VAL A 153 -6.67 -3.34 0.18
N GLU A 154 -5.38 -3.29 0.40
CA GLU A 154 -4.78 -3.79 1.65
C GLU A 154 -5.12 -2.90 2.86
N GLU A 155 -5.29 -1.61 2.66
CA GLU A 155 -5.45 -0.64 3.75
C GLU A 155 -6.90 -0.29 4.08
N PHE A 156 -7.74 -0.13 3.07
CA PHE A 156 -9.04 0.51 3.24
C PHE A 156 -10.24 -0.41 3.00
N HIS A 157 -10.06 -1.68 2.60
CA HIS A 157 -11.16 -2.41 2.00
C HIS A 157 -11.52 -3.70 2.68
N ARG A 158 -12.76 -3.72 3.15
CA ARG A 158 -13.35 -4.81 3.90
C ARG A 158 -14.78 -4.98 3.44
N GLY A 159 -15.14 -6.22 3.11
CA GLY A 159 -16.50 -6.57 2.79
C GLY A 159 -16.90 -6.36 1.33
N ARG A 160 -18.19 -6.55 1.08
CA ARG A 160 -18.80 -6.68 -0.24
C ARG A 160 -18.54 -5.48 -1.16
N GLU A 161 -18.73 -4.25 -0.66
CA GLU A 161 -18.55 -3.05 -1.47
C GLU A 161 -17.13 -2.90 -2.06
N ALA A 162 -16.12 -3.27 -1.27
CA ALA A 162 -14.74 -3.26 -1.74
C ALA A 162 -14.50 -4.38 -2.75
N ALA A 163 -15.10 -5.55 -2.54
CA ALA A 163 -15.00 -6.68 -3.45
C ALA A 163 -15.67 -6.40 -4.80
N GLU A 164 -16.83 -5.75 -4.80
CA GLU A 164 -17.51 -5.28 -6.01
C GLU A 164 -16.65 -4.29 -6.82
N TRP A 165 -15.99 -3.34 -6.14
CA TRP A 165 -15.08 -2.42 -6.80
C TRP A 165 -13.88 -3.15 -7.43
N CYS A 166 -13.31 -4.14 -6.73
CA CYS A 166 -12.21 -4.95 -7.25
C CYS A 166 -12.63 -5.76 -8.47
N ALA A 167 -13.84 -6.35 -8.44
CA ALA A 167 -14.38 -7.12 -9.55
C ALA A 167 -14.68 -6.24 -10.78
N ALA A 168 -15.08 -4.99 -10.57
CA ALA A 168 -15.32 -4.01 -11.60
C ALA A 168 -14.06 -3.27 -12.08
N TYR A 169 -12.87 -3.62 -11.58
CA TYR A 169 -11.63 -2.96 -11.97
C TYR A 169 -11.36 -3.17 -13.47
N PRO A 170 -10.99 -2.11 -14.22
CA PRO A 170 -11.00 -2.15 -15.68
C PRO A 170 -9.89 -3.00 -16.32
N ASP A 171 -8.89 -3.45 -15.55
CA ASP A 171 -7.85 -4.33 -16.03
C ASP A 171 -8.15 -5.79 -15.70
N ALA A 172 -8.40 -6.60 -16.72
CA ALA A 172 -8.80 -8.00 -16.59
C ALA A 172 -7.70 -8.93 -16.01
N ILE A 173 -6.45 -8.49 -15.96
CA ILE A 173 -5.34 -9.22 -15.33
C ILE A 173 -5.25 -8.84 -13.85
N VAL A 174 -5.45 -7.56 -13.56
CA VAL A 174 -5.31 -7.02 -12.21
C VAL A 174 -6.54 -7.29 -11.34
N ALA A 175 -7.74 -7.26 -11.92
CA ALA A 175 -8.99 -7.48 -11.19
C ALA A 175 -9.00 -8.78 -10.34
N PRO A 176 -8.61 -9.96 -10.86
CA PRO A 176 -8.53 -11.17 -10.02
C PRO A 176 -7.54 -11.04 -8.85
N ILE A 177 -6.42 -10.34 -9.05
CA ILE A 177 -5.44 -10.09 -7.97
C ILE A 177 -6.07 -9.25 -6.86
N LEU A 178 -6.80 -8.19 -7.22
CA LEU A 178 -7.49 -7.33 -6.27
C LEU A 178 -8.61 -8.08 -5.53
N VAL A 179 -9.39 -8.87 -6.25
CA VAL A 179 -10.46 -9.72 -5.68
C VAL A 179 -9.88 -10.68 -4.65
N ARG A 180 -8.80 -11.39 -4.98
CA ARG A 180 -8.12 -12.29 -4.05
C ARG A 180 -7.61 -11.57 -2.79
N LYS A 181 -7.04 -10.39 -2.96
CA LYS A 181 -6.56 -9.58 -1.83
C LYS A 181 -7.68 -9.09 -0.92
N VAL A 182 -8.77 -8.59 -1.48
CA VAL A 182 -9.89 -8.04 -0.70
C VAL A 182 -10.63 -9.13 0.07
N THR A 183 -10.88 -10.29 -0.53
CA THR A 183 -11.57 -11.39 0.15
C THR A 183 -10.72 -11.99 1.27
N ARG A 184 -9.39 -12.09 1.07
CA ARG A 184 -8.45 -12.38 2.16
C ARG A 184 -8.57 -11.40 3.31
N SER A 185 -8.54 -10.10 3.01
CA SER A 185 -8.65 -9.04 4.01
C SER A 185 -10.01 -9.05 4.72
N TRP A 186 -11.07 -9.43 4.01
CA TRP A 186 -12.41 -9.55 4.57
C TRP A 186 -12.45 -10.62 5.68
N ILE A 187 -11.96 -11.83 5.42
CA ILE A 187 -11.88 -12.91 6.42
C ILE A 187 -11.01 -12.51 7.62
N LEU A 188 -9.82 -11.93 7.38
CA LEU A 188 -8.93 -11.51 8.47
C LEU A 188 -9.58 -10.44 9.37
N THR A 189 -10.35 -9.57 8.78
CA THR A 189 -11.05 -8.52 9.52
C THR A 189 -12.22 -9.03 10.30
N ALA A 190 -13.00 -9.93 9.73
CA ALA A 190 -14.09 -10.61 10.41
C ALA A 190 -13.59 -11.28 11.70
N PHE A 191 -12.45 -11.97 11.62
CA PHE A 191 -11.81 -12.60 12.77
C PHE A 191 -11.42 -11.58 13.86
N VAL A 192 -10.78 -10.47 13.48
CA VAL A 192 -10.36 -9.42 14.44
C VAL A 192 -11.57 -8.80 15.15
N LYS A 193 -12.74 -8.78 14.50
CA LYS A 193 -14.00 -8.24 15.05
C LYS A 193 -14.84 -9.27 15.79
N ASP A 194 -14.30 -10.47 16.05
CA ASP A 194 -15.03 -11.61 16.62
C ASP A 194 -16.35 -11.95 15.85
N ALA A 195 -16.36 -11.66 14.54
CA ALA A 195 -17.49 -12.01 13.69
C ALA A 195 -17.55 -13.51 13.41
N ASN A 196 -18.74 -14.01 13.10
CA ASN A 196 -18.94 -15.40 12.73
C ASN A 196 -18.30 -15.69 11.35
N LEU A 197 -17.15 -16.36 11.33
CA LEU A 197 -16.41 -16.67 10.11
C LEU A 197 -17.17 -17.55 9.12
N ASN A 198 -18.08 -18.42 9.60
CA ASN A 198 -18.97 -19.19 8.72
C ASN A 198 -19.91 -18.25 7.97
N ALA A 199 -20.59 -17.34 8.67
CA ALA A 199 -21.48 -16.36 8.05
C ALA A 199 -20.72 -15.44 7.06
N GLU A 200 -19.54 -14.99 7.41
CA GLU A 200 -18.72 -14.14 6.52
C GLU A 200 -18.27 -14.92 5.27
N SER A 201 -17.93 -16.20 5.42
CA SER A 201 -17.58 -17.04 4.26
C SER A 201 -18.78 -17.32 3.37
N GLU A 202 -20.00 -17.43 3.92
CA GLU A 202 -21.26 -17.55 3.16
C GLU A 202 -21.56 -16.28 2.37
N LEU A 203 -21.34 -15.10 2.95
CA LEU A 203 -21.50 -13.84 2.24
C LEU A 203 -20.52 -13.71 1.06
N ILE A 204 -19.26 -14.17 1.23
CA ILE A 204 -18.29 -14.20 0.13
C ILE A 204 -18.75 -15.19 -0.94
N GLU A 205 -19.25 -16.35 -0.55
CA GLU A 205 -19.75 -17.38 -1.46
C GLU A 205 -20.93 -16.87 -2.28
N GLU A 206 -21.95 -16.30 -1.64
CA GLU A 206 -23.11 -15.71 -2.31
C GLU A 206 -22.68 -14.64 -3.33
N TRP A 207 -21.82 -13.71 -2.91
CA TRP A 207 -21.30 -12.69 -3.80
C TRP A 207 -20.48 -13.26 -4.95
N ALA A 208 -19.60 -14.24 -4.69
CA ALA A 208 -18.76 -14.84 -5.72
C ALA A 208 -19.61 -15.55 -6.80
N PHE A 209 -20.73 -16.16 -6.42
CA PHE A 209 -21.63 -16.77 -7.40
C PHE A 209 -22.41 -15.75 -8.26
N GLU A 210 -22.52 -14.52 -7.85
CA GLU A 210 -23.06 -13.43 -8.68
C GLU A 210 -22.08 -13.00 -9.79
N LEU A 211 -20.77 -13.30 -9.65
CA LEU A 211 -19.76 -12.97 -10.65
C LEU A 211 -19.88 -13.87 -11.88
N SER A 212 -20.01 -13.26 -13.05
CA SER A 212 -20.06 -13.98 -14.33
C SER A 212 -18.69 -14.51 -14.79
N ASP A 213 -17.60 -13.81 -14.44
CA ASP A 213 -16.23 -14.22 -14.79
C ASP A 213 -15.73 -15.27 -13.80
N ILE A 214 -15.48 -16.49 -14.31
CA ILE A 214 -14.98 -17.63 -13.51
C ILE A 214 -13.66 -17.31 -12.80
N ARG A 215 -12.76 -16.53 -13.42
CA ARG A 215 -11.48 -16.17 -12.84
C ARG A 215 -11.64 -15.26 -11.61
N LEU A 216 -12.61 -14.35 -11.63
CA LEU A 216 -12.94 -13.50 -10.47
C LEU A 216 -13.57 -14.33 -9.35
N ARG A 217 -14.41 -15.29 -9.70
CA ARG A 217 -15.04 -16.23 -8.74
C ARG A 217 -13.99 -17.07 -8.04
N GLU A 218 -13.09 -17.69 -8.79
CA GLU A 218 -11.99 -18.48 -8.23
C GLU A 218 -11.03 -17.61 -7.38
N ALA A 219 -10.74 -16.41 -7.83
CA ALA A 219 -9.94 -15.45 -7.05
C ALA A 219 -10.59 -15.09 -5.71
N ALA A 220 -11.93 -14.97 -5.68
CA ALA A 220 -12.68 -14.70 -4.45
C ALA A 220 -12.54 -15.88 -3.45
N PHE A 221 -12.73 -17.10 -3.90
CA PHE A 221 -12.60 -18.29 -3.05
C PHE A 221 -11.15 -18.51 -2.60
N ALA A 222 -10.18 -18.34 -3.50
CA ALA A 222 -8.76 -18.45 -3.17
C ALA A 222 -8.34 -17.40 -2.13
N GLY A 223 -8.83 -16.16 -2.24
CA GLY A 223 -8.55 -15.11 -1.26
C GLY A 223 -9.14 -15.40 0.11
N ALA A 224 -10.36 -15.90 0.18
CA ALA A 224 -10.97 -16.33 1.44
C ALA A 224 -10.16 -17.47 2.10
N LEU A 225 -9.74 -18.47 1.31
CA LEU A 225 -8.89 -19.55 1.78
C LEU A 225 -7.53 -19.08 2.27
N ASP A 226 -6.87 -18.12 1.57
CA ASP A 226 -5.65 -17.45 2.04
C ASP A 226 -5.86 -16.78 3.41
N GLY A 227 -7.04 -16.16 3.60
CA GLY A 227 -7.43 -15.58 4.87
C GLY A 227 -7.49 -16.63 5.99
N PHE A 228 -8.19 -17.71 5.78
CA PHE A 228 -8.28 -18.84 6.73
C PHE A 228 -6.91 -19.45 7.01
N CYS A 229 -6.08 -19.67 6.00
CA CYS A 229 -4.72 -20.19 6.17
C CYS A 229 -3.89 -19.31 7.12
N ARG A 230 -3.96 -17.99 6.97
CA ARG A 230 -3.29 -17.06 7.88
C ARG A 230 -3.82 -17.13 9.30
N LEU A 231 -5.14 -17.30 9.49
CA LEU A 231 -5.77 -17.40 10.81
C LEU A 231 -5.33 -18.64 11.58
N ILE A 232 -4.91 -19.71 10.90
CA ILE A 232 -4.34 -20.89 11.55
C ILE A 232 -3.09 -20.55 12.37
N TYR A 233 -2.28 -19.58 11.91
CA TYR A 233 -1.05 -19.14 12.59
C TYR A 233 -1.27 -18.10 13.69
N TYR A 234 -2.46 -17.56 13.86
CA TYR A 234 -2.72 -16.56 14.90
C TYR A 234 -2.57 -17.16 16.33
N PRO A 235 -2.34 -16.32 17.36
CA PRO A 235 -2.26 -16.78 18.74
C PRO A 235 -3.52 -17.51 19.24
N ARG A 236 -4.69 -17.08 18.73
CA ARG A 236 -5.97 -17.80 18.88
C ARG A 236 -6.36 -18.35 17.51
N PRO A 237 -5.92 -19.56 17.16
CA PRO A 237 -6.12 -20.06 15.81
C PRO A 237 -7.59 -20.39 15.55
N CYS A 238 -8.02 -20.12 14.32
CA CYS A 238 -9.30 -20.58 13.82
C CYS A 238 -9.27 -22.11 13.69
N ARG A 239 -10.18 -22.79 14.40
CA ARG A 239 -10.34 -24.27 14.35
C ARG A 239 -11.60 -24.69 13.58
N GLU A 240 -12.10 -23.84 12.69
CA GLU A 240 -13.31 -24.10 11.92
C GLU A 240 -12.96 -24.63 10.52
N PRO A 241 -12.91 -25.97 10.32
CA PRO A 241 -12.57 -26.53 9.01
C PRO A 241 -13.73 -26.49 8.01
N GLN A 242 -14.96 -26.23 8.45
CA GLN A 242 -16.15 -26.23 7.61
C GLN A 242 -16.10 -25.21 6.46
N PRO A 243 -15.80 -23.92 6.69
CA PRO A 243 -15.68 -22.93 5.63
C PRO A 243 -14.59 -23.31 4.62
N ILE A 244 -13.46 -23.80 5.10
CA ILE A 244 -12.34 -24.22 4.25
C ILE A 244 -12.76 -25.32 3.29
N ARG A 245 -13.39 -26.38 3.81
CA ARG A 245 -13.87 -27.51 2.98
C ARG A 245 -14.91 -27.10 1.95
N ARG A 246 -15.79 -26.18 2.32
CA ARG A 246 -16.82 -25.66 1.44
C ARG A 246 -16.22 -24.86 0.29
N LEU A 247 -15.35 -23.90 0.60
CA LEU A 247 -14.73 -23.03 -0.40
C LEU A 247 -13.80 -23.78 -1.36
N LEU A 248 -13.06 -24.79 -0.90
CA LEU A 248 -12.20 -25.62 -1.76
C LEU A 248 -12.98 -26.35 -2.86
N ARG A 249 -14.26 -26.64 -2.66
CA ARG A 249 -15.11 -27.32 -3.67
C ARG A 249 -15.41 -26.44 -4.88
N TYR A 250 -15.34 -25.13 -4.72
CA TYR A 250 -15.68 -24.15 -5.76
C TYR A 250 -14.49 -23.67 -6.60
N ILE A 251 -13.30 -24.22 -6.35
CA ILE A 251 -12.12 -23.95 -7.17
C ILE A 251 -12.05 -25.04 -8.24
N ASP A 252 -12.34 -24.63 -9.48
CA ASP A 252 -12.34 -25.56 -10.63
C ASP A 252 -10.91 -25.81 -11.13
N ASP A 253 -10.00 -24.81 -11.02
CA ASP A 253 -8.59 -24.97 -11.35
C ASP A 253 -7.94 -26.02 -10.41
N GLY A 254 -7.66 -27.20 -10.98
CA GLY A 254 -7.09 -28.33 -10.24
C GLY A 254 -5.73 -28.02 -9.62
N VAL A 255 -4.89 -27.26 -10.33
CA VAL A 255 -3.55 -26.89 -9.84
C VAL A 255 -3.65 -25.92 -8.68
N LEU A 256 -4.48 -24.90 -8.80
CA LEU A 256 -4.71 -23.94 -7.72
C LEU A 256 -5.32 -24.62 -6.49
N ARG A 257 -6.30 -25.52 -6.69
CA ARG A 257 -6.93 -26.28 -5.61
C ARG A 257 -5.92 -27.18 -4.87
N GLU A 258 -5.07 -27.89 -5.60
CA GLU A 258 -4.01 -28.73 -5.00
C GLU A 258 -3.01 -27.88 -4.20
N GLN A 259 -2.57 -26.75 -4.76
CA GLN A 259 -1.68 -25.82 -4.07
C GLN A 259 -2.29 -25.34 -2.75
N LEU A 260 -3.51 -24.79 -2.78
CA LEU A 260 -4.20 -24.30 -1.59
C LEU A 260 -4.45 -25.41 -0.56
N THR A 261 -4.80 -26.60 -1.03
CA THR A 261 -4.96 -27.79 -0.17
C THR A 261 -3.67 -28.12 0.56
N SER A 262 -2.53 -28.10 -0.15
CA SER A 262 -1.22 -28.36 0.43
C SER A 262 -0.83 -27.32 1.47
N GLU A 263 -0.98 -26.04 1.14
CA GLU A 263 -0.65 -24.91 2.04
C GLU A 263 -1.48 -24.95 3.33
N ILE A 264 -2.80 -25.22 3.21
CA ILE A 264 -3.70 -25.30 4.36
C ILE A 264 -3.35 -26.49 5.24
N ASN A 265 -3.10 -27.66 4.65
CA ASN A 265 -2.74 -28.86 5.39
C ASN A 265 -1.41 -28.71 6.13
N GLU A 266 -0.40 -28.13 5.48
CA GLU A 266 0.89 -27.84 6.11
C GLU A 266 0.72 -26.88 7.30
N ALA A 267 -0.02 -25.79 7.10
CA ALA A 267 -0.31 -24.82 8.16
C ALA A 267 -1.04 -25.49 9.33
N TRP A 268 -2.03 -26.33 9.05
CA TRP A 268 -2.82 -27.04 10.06
C TRP A 268 -1.97 -28.02 10.86
N GLN A 269 -1.23 -28.90 10.21
CA GLN A 269 -0.35 -29.88 10.86
C GLN A 269 0.72 -29.22 11.72
N LYS A 270 1.32 -28.13 11.23
CA LYS A 270 2.31 -27.36 11.99
C LYS A 270 1.73 -26.76 13.27
N LYS A 271 0.47 -26.31 13.25
CA LYS A 271 -0.19 -25.67 14.38
C LYS A 271 -0.89 -26.63 15.30
N PHE A 272 -1.42 -27.72 14.77
CA PHE A 272 -2.20 -28.73 15.47
C PHE A 272 -1.65 -30.14 15.20
N PRO A 273 -0.42 -30.46 15.68
CA PRO A 273 0.24 -31.74 15.37
C PRO A 273 -0.54 -32.95 15.87
N ASP A 274 -1.30 -32.80 16.95
CA ASP A 274 -2.09 -33.88 17.56
C ASP A 274 -3.50 -34.02 16.94
N ASP A 275 -3.89 -33.11 16.04
CA ASP A 275 -5.19 -33.16 15.37
C ASP A 275 -5.10 -34.03 14.11
N VAL A 276 -5.53 -35.29 14.23
CA VAL A 276 -5.58 -36.25 13.12
C VAL A 276 -6.60 -35.83 12.04
N GLY A 277 -7.39 -34.80 12.30
CA GLY A 277 -8.39 -34.25 11.38
C GLY A 277 -7.80 -33.34 10.32
N ASN A 278 -7.50 -33.87 9.14
CA ASN A 278 -7.13 -33.03 7.99
C ASN A 278 -8.28 -32.05 7.65
N PRO A 279 -8.09 -30.72 7.71
CA PRO A 279 -9.14 -29.73 7.51
C PRO A 279 -9.71 -29.74 6.09
N THR A 280 -8.99 -30.31 5.13
CA THR A 280 -9.39 -30.36 3.73
C THR A 280 -10.12 -31.67 3.38
N THR A 281 -10.07 -32.69 4.25
CA THR A 281 -10.71 -33.98 3.97
C THR A 281 -12.22 -33.91 4.22
N VAL A 282 -12.98 -34.11 3.17
CA VAL A 282 -14.43 -34.34 3.27
C VAL A 282 -14.63 -35.76 3.78
N ARG A 283 -15.06 -35.93 5.04
CA ARG A 283 -15.57 -37.24 5.47
C ARG A 283 -16.79 -37.54 4.59
N LYS A 284 -16.70 -38.63 3.82
CA LYS A 284 -17.82 -39.17 3.04
C LYS A 284 -18.94 -39.61 3.95
#